data_5f57ac1efba45d1f4e6b2b4605beb7a8
#
_entry.id   5f57ac1efba45d1f4e6b2b4605beb7a8
#
_cell.length_a   1.000
_cell.length_b   1.000
_cell.length_c   1.000
_cell.angle_alpha   90.00
_cell.angle_beta   90.00
_cell.angle_gamma   90.00
#
_symmetry.space_group_name_H-M   'P 1'
#
loop_
_entity.id
_entity.type
_entity.pdbx_description
1 polymer ?
#
loop_
_entity_poly.entity_id
_entity_poly.type
_entity_poly.pdbx_seq_one_letter_code
_entity_poly.pdbx_strand_id
1 'polypeptide(L)'
;MKKMKVLSLLLVGAMSISMLAACGSSGDSGSDESASSGGAEASSSDSSASSSTASASGDVYDVDPFELVFSTTFQQTETGGQIIQYFIDYLADHSNGNATVDINWGGTLYDTAGELDGVSSGGVDMVALGHMPHLDVLNYLSFPGFAPGGTQAALDYFNTLIFDDPDTSALIQGEAEENNLKYLNVVAGGANAFCTTYEFSDLDTLVSGSKSFGNMDAAIFEYLGFQVTSVGPGDTYDALQRGLVDSTQMGLAPMVSMGWQEVADYWALDGTYTAGNMFTINLDKWNSLSADQQALVQAAADATEEYSAGLYDDAIEADIKTVEEATGHEFVEFSDSDIEKIWEAVFEAKAEAAINTCEPNGKKDGMITILKKAAEVTGYDWTAPEE
;
A
#
# COMPACT_ATOMS: atom_id res chain seq x y z
N MET A 1 -46.59 -24.86 11.14
CA MET A 1 -47.36 -24.28 12.26
C MET A 1 -46.55 -24.45 13.54
N LYS A 2 -45.97 -23.39 14.07
CA LYS A 2 -45.88 -22.96 15.47
C LYS A 2 -44.92 -21.79 15.53
N LYS A 3 -45.49 -20.61 15.71
CA LYS A 3 -44.82 -19.35 15.99
C LYS A 3 -44.35 -19.37 17.45
N MET A 4 -43.11 -19.06 17.72
CA MET A 4 -42.66 -18.67 19.06
C MET A 4 -42.12 -17.23 19.01
N LYS A 5 -42.75 -16.41 19.84
CA LYS A 5 -42.45 -15.00 20.06
C LYS A 5 -41.23 -14.89 20.98
N VAL A 6 -40.26 -14.08 20.61
CA VAL A 6 -39.15 -13.67 21.50
C VAL A 6 -39.48 -12.32 22.12
N LEU A 7 -39.40 -12.31 23.42
CA LEU A 7 -39.72 -11.22 24.32
C LEU A 7 -38.47 -10.34 24.49
N SER A 8 -38.65 -9.07 24.23
CA SER A 8 -37.63 -8.03 24.46
C SER A 8 -37.52 -7.71 25.96
N LEU A 9 -36.31 -7.66 26.50
CA LEU A 9 -36.04 -7.07 27.80
C LEU A 9 -35.04 -5.92 27.62
N LEU A 10 -35.57 -4.70 27.77
CA LEU A 10 -34.83 -3.46 27.94
C LEU A 10 -34.37 -3.38 29.40
N LEU A 11 -33.08 -3.19 29.65
CA LEU A 11 -32.55 -2.75 30.93
C LEU A 11 -31.80 -1.44 30.72
N VAL A 12 -32.43 -0.39 31.19
CA VAL A 12 -31.86 0.95 31.36
C VAL A 12 -31.14 0.99 32.71
N GLY A 13 -29.86 1.37 32.70
CA GLY A 13 -29.07 1.61 33.90
C GLY A 13 -28.27 2.89 33.77
N ALA A 14 -28.81 3.97 34.32
CA ALA A 14 -28.12 5.23 34.55
C ALA A 14 -27.37 5.21 35.88
N MET A 15 -26.13 5.72 35.87
CA MET A 15 -25.43 6.25 37.09
C MET A 15 -24.21 7.02 36.59
N SER A 16 -24.22 8.29 36.70
CA SER A 16 -23.98 9.20 37.86
C SER A 16 -22.60 9.81 37.81
N ILE A 17 -22.59 11.09 37.52
CA ILE A 17 -21.51 12.06 37.55
C ILE A 17 -20.99 12.22 38.97
N SER A 18 -19.70 12.27 39.17
CA SER A 18 -19.07 12.86 40.37
C SER A 18 -17.95 13.81 39.98
N MET A 19 -18.24 15.09 40.00
CA MET A 19 -17.26 16.17 40.09
C MET A 19 -16.68 16.19 41.51
N LEU A 20 -15.38 16.36 41.63
CA LEU A 20 -14.76 16.98 42.81
C LEU A 20 -13.73 18.01 42.34
N ALA A 21 -14.10 19.26 42.57
CA ALA A 21 -13.20 20.39 42.58
C ALA A 21 -12.57 20.53 43.96
N ALA A 22 -11.29 20.82 44.06
CA ALA A 22 -10.66 21.36 45.25
C ALA A 22 -9.68 22.46 44.86
N CYS A 23 -10.02 23.67 45.26
CA CYS A 23 -9.19 24.86 45.27
C CYS A 23 -8.26 24.91 46.51
N GLY A 24 -7.22 25.73 46.39
CA GLY A 24 -6.51 26.35 47.49
C GLY A 24 -5.02 26.38 47.28
N SER A 25 -4.38 27.43 47.05
CA SER A 25 -4.18 28.75 47.63
C SER A 25 -2.70 28.97 47.94
N SER A 26 -2.10 29.94 47.21
CA SER A 26 -1.25 31.08 47.62
C SER A 26 -0.04 30.94 48.54
N GLY A 27 1.02 31.69 48.15
CA GLY A 27 2.12 32.23 48.95
C GLY A 27 3.43 32.27 48.16
N ASP A 28 3.86 33.25 47.55
CA ASP A 28 4.37 34.61 47.74
C ASP A 28 5.83 34.66 48.29
N SER A 29 6.59 35.59 47.68
CA SER A 29 7.87 36.24 48.05
C SER A 29 9.14 35.38 47.90
N GLY A 30 10.21 35.87 47.25
CA GLY A 30 10.67 37.18 46.89
C GLY A 30 12.17 37.14 46.64
N SER A 31 12.66 37.97 45.71
CA SER A 31 13.94 38.69 45.65
C SER A 31 15.27 37.94 45.94
N ASP A 32 16.32 38.03 45.19
CA ASP A 32 17.17 39.10 44.68
C ASP A 32 18.46 38.54 44.03
N GLU A 33 18.89 39.22 42.99
CA GLU A 33 20.26 39.63 42.58
C GLU A 33 21.47 38.69 42.74
N SER A 34 22.24 38.44 41.73
CA SER A 34 23.23 39.25 41.07
C SER A 34 24.24 38.43 40.24
N ALA A 35 24.53 38.95 39.10
CA ALA A 35 25.71 38.93 38.24
C ALA A 35 26.94 38.09 38.62
N SER A 36 27.48 37.34 37.63
CA SER A 36 28.86 37.50 37.16
C SER A 36 29.18 36.64 35.90
N SER A 37 29.57 37.32 34.88
CA SER A 37 30.41 36.98 33.74
C SER A 37 31.31 35.75 33.80
N GLY A 38 31.34 34.99 32.67
CA GLY A 38 32.35 34.01 32.36
C GLY A 38 32.16 33.47 30.96
N GLY A 39 32.83 34.06 29.95
CA GLY A 39 32.83 33.58 28.59
C GLY A 39 33.57 32.25 28.48
N ALA A 40 33.03 31.36 27.68
CA ALA A 40 33.74 30.24 27.09
C ALA A 40 33.18 30.02 25.67
N GLU A 41 34.06 30.22 24.72
CA GLU A 41 33.86 29.94 23.31
C GLU A 41 33.48 28.46 23.13
N ALA A 42 32.33 28.17 22.56
CA ALA A 42 31.99 26.87 22.06
C ALA A 42 32.15 26.89 20.52
N SER A 43 33.15 26.19 20.07
CA SER A 43 33.35 25.85 18.67
C SER A 43 32.17 25.13 18.10
N SER A 44 31.48 25.74 17.15
CA SER A 44 30.51 25.13 16.28
C SER A 44 31.21 24.13 15.37
N SER A 45 31.05 22.86 15.61
CA SER A 45 31.31 21.81 14.61
C SER A 45 30.13 21.76 13.67
N ASP A 46 30.31 22.35 12.53
CA ASP A 46 29.44 22.25 11.36
C ASP A 46 29.53 20.84 10.81
N SER A 47 28.55 19.98 11.15
CA SER A 47 28.31 18.73 10.47
C SER A 47 27.32 19.01 9.36
N SER A 48 27.82 19.51 8.23
CA SER A 48 27.08 19.50 6.97
C SER A 48 26.82 18.06 6.56
N ALA A 49 25.62 17.61 6.83
CA ALA A 49 25.06 16.47 6.14
C ALA A 49 24.92 16.87 4.67
N SER A 50 25.80 16.32 3.86
CA SER A 50 25.76 16.43 2.41
C SER A 50 24.57 15.61 1.93
N SER A 51 23.41 16.25 1.78
CA SER A 51 22.34 15.70 0.94
C SER A 51 22.88 15.72 -0.48
N SER A 52 23.20 14.54 -1.01
CA SER A 52 23.45 14.35 -2.43
C SER A 52 22.11 14.54 -3.16
N THR A 53 21.79 15.78 -3.51
CA THR A 53 20.81 16.06 -4.55
C THR A 53 21.40 15.53 -5.85
N ALA A 54 20.93 14.38 -6.30
CA ALA A 54 21.10 13.98 -7.68
C ALA A 54 20.30 14.98 -8.52
N SER A 55 21.00 15.95 -9.10
CA SER A 55 20.43 16.83 -10.12
C SER A 55 20.17 15.99 -11.36
N ALA A 56 18.95 15.48 -11.49
CA ALA A 56 18.46 15.04 -12.78
C ALA A 56 18.40 16.30 -13.67
N SER A 57 19.23 16.38 -14.70
CA SER A 57 19.15 17.40 -15.74
C SER A 57 17.98 17.07 -16.66
N GLY A 58 16.76 17.23 -16.16
CA GLY A 58 15.54 17.15 -16.94
C GLY A 58 15.18 18.50 -17.55
N ASP A 59 14.39 18.49 -18.58
CA ASP A 59 13.89 19.69 -19.24
C ASP A 59 13.02 20.49 -18.27
N VAL A 60 13.23 21.80 -18.19
CA VAL A 60 12.35 22.70 -17.42
C VAL A 60 11.14 23.03 -18.29
N TYR A 61 9.95 22.84 -17.77
CA TYR A 61 8.69 23.16 -18.41
C TYR A 61 8.33 24.63 -18.21
N ASP A 62 8.08 25.36 -19.28
CA ASP A 62 7.59 26.74 -19.23
C ASP A 62 6.06 26.73 -19.11
N VAL A 63 5.56 26.68 -17.88
CA VAL A 63 4.14 26.58 -17.58
C VAL A 63 3.64 27.81 -16.82
N ASP A 64 2.40 28.21 -17.08
CA ASP A 64 1.70 29.17 -16.23
C ASP A 64 1.51 28.60 -14.81
N PRO A 65 1.52 29.45 -13.75
CA PRO A 65 1.32 28.98 -12.39
C PRO A 65 0.01 28.19 -12.20
N PHE A 66 0.12 27.05 -11.52
CA PHE A 66 -1.02 26.24 -11.12
C PHE A 66 -0.76 25.52 -9.79
N GLU A 67 -1.84 25.13 -9.13
CA GLU A 67 -1.81 24.41 -7.88
C GLU A 67 -2.63 23.12 -7.98
N LEU A 68 -2.14 22.06 -7.36
CA LEU A 68 -2.84 20.80 -7.16
C LEU A 68 -3.11 20.60 -5.67
N VAL A 69 -4.33 20.21 -5.31
CA VAL A 69 -4.67 19.77 -3.96
C VAL A 69 -4.53 18.26 -3.91
N PHE A 70 -3.61 17.75 -3.07
CA PHE A 70 -3.33 16.32 -2.94
C PHE A 70 -3.73 15.83 -1.54
N SER A 71 -4.45 14.70 -1.45
CA SER A 71 -4.77 14.02 -0.19
C SER A 71 -4.16 12.63 -0.16
N THR A 72 -3.63 12.22 0.99
CA THR A 72 -3.07 10.88 1.17
C THR A 72 -3.21 10.41 2.60
N THR A 73 -3.35 9.10 2.78
CA THR A 73 -3.35 8.43 4.09
C THR A 73 -1.94 8.23 4.65
N PHE A 74 -0.91 8.31 3.82
CA PHE A 74 0.47 8.20 4.26
C PHE A 74 0.92 9.38 5.13
N GLN A 75 1.79 9.08 6.11
CA GLN A 75 2.60 10.11 6.76
C GLN A 75 3.82 10.44 5.88
N GLN A 76 4.29 11.68 5.94
CA GLN A 76 5.43 12.12 5.11
C GLN A 76 6.70 11.26 5.29
N THR A 77 6.91 10.68 6.47
CA THR A 77 8.09 9.87 6.80
C THR A 77 8.00 8.41 6.35
N GLU A 78 6.83 7.94 5.95
CA GLU A 78 6.63 6.59 5.42
C GLU A 78 7.13 6.49 3.98
N THR A 79 7.43 5.28 3.52
CA THR A 79 7.89 5.03 2.14
C THR A 79 6.95 5.66 1.11
N GLY A 80 5.63 5.43 1.24
CA GLY A 80 4.63 6.08 0.38
C GLY A 80 4.65 7.60 0.46
N GLY A 81 4.90 8.18 1.66
CA GLY A 81 5.03 9.62 1.85
C GLY A 81 6.27 10.20 1.18
N GLN A 82 7.39 9.48 1.21
CA GLN A 82 8.63 9.89 0.52
C GLN A 82 8.45 9.88 -1.00
N ILE A 83 7.71 8.91 -1.54
CA ILE A 83 7.37 8.82 -2.96
C ILE A 83 6.53 10.05 -3.37
N ILE A 84 5.51 10.39 -2.59
CA ILE A 84 4.67 11.57 -2.86
C ILE A 84 5.49 12.86 -2.75
N GLN A 85 6.40 12.95 -1.77
CA GLN A 85 7.27 14.11 -1.65
C GLN A 85 8.20 14.28 -2.87
N TYR A 86 8.72 13.17 -3.42
CA TYR A 86 9.50 13.20 -4.66
C TYR A 86 8.69 13.76 -5.84
N PHE A 87 7.43 13.37 -6.00
CA PHE A 87 6.53 13.92 -7.01
C PHE A 87 6.35 15.44 -6.85
N ILE A 88 6.15 15.92 -5.61
CA ILE A 88 5.98 17.33 -5.29
C ILE A 88 7.25 18.12 -5.64
N ASP A 89 8.40 17.60 -5.23
CA ASP A 89 9.69 18.24 -5.47
C ASP A 89 10.01 18.28 -6.97
N TYR A 90 9.70 17.20 -7.70
CA TYR A 90 9.86 17.15 -9.15
C TYR A 90 9.04 18.25 -9.86
N LEU A 91 7.76 18.39 -9.51
CA LEU A 91 6.90 19.44 -10.07
C LEU A 91 7.47 20.84 -9.82
N ALA A 92 7.92 21.12 -8.61
CA ALA A 92 8.48 22.41 -8.24
C ALA A 92 9.79 22.72 -9.00
N ASP A 93 10.71 21.75 -9.03
CA ASP A 93 12.04 21.91 -9.64
C ASP A 93 11.96 22.06 -11.17
N HIS A 94 11.05 21.31 -11.84
CA HIS A 94 10.92 21.33 -13.29
C HIS A 94 9.95 22.39 -13.84
N SER A 95 9.34 23.20 -12.96
CA SER A 95 8.47 24.33 -13.34
C SER A 95 9.01 25.68 -12.91
N ASN A 96 10.24 25.77 -12.37
CA ASN A 96 10.74 26.97 -11.69
C ASN A 96 9.82 27.46 -10.56
N GLY A 97 9.11 26.52 -9.88
CA GLY A 97 8.19 26.81 -8.80
C GLY A 97 6.80 27.27 -9.25
N ASN A 98 6.48 27.20 -10.55
CA ASN A 98 5.14 27.53 -11.06
C ASN A 98 4.08 26.44 -10.81
N ALA A 99 4.51 25.19 -10.60
CA ALA A 99 3.63 24.10 -10.14
C ALA A 99 3.80 23.93 -8.63
N THR A 100 2.70 24.00 -7.89
CA THR A 100 2.67 23.83 -6.43
C THR A 100 1.66 22.76 -6.03
N VAL A 101 1.88 22.13 -4.89
CA VAL A 101 0.97 21.12 -4.33
C VAL A 101 0.60 21.50 -2.90
N ASP A 102 -0.71 21.65 -2.65
CA ASP A 102 -1.27 21.71 -1.30
C ASP A 102 -1.55 20.28 -0.83
N ILE A 103 -0.64 19.75 0.01
CA ILE A 103 -0.66 18.35 0.43
C ILE A 103 -1.31 18.16 1.81
N ASN A 104 -2.23 17.20 1.90
CA ASN A 104 -2.92 16.80 3.12
C ASN A 104 -2.50 15.40 3.51
N TRP A 105 -1.61 15.28 4.52
CA TRP A 105 -1.02 14.04 4.99
C TRP A 105 -1.91 13.29 5.99
N GLY A 106 -1.71 11.96 6.06
CA GLY A 106 -2.19 11.10 7.15
C GLY A 106 -3.70 10.95 7.24
N GLY A 107 -4.40 11.00 6.12
CA GLY A 107 -5.85 10.80 6.08
C GLY A 107 -6.66 11.94 6.75
N THR A 108 -6.05 13.13 6.93
CA THR A 108 -6.71 14.24 7.64
C THR A 108 -7.89 14.84 6.87
N LEU A 109 -7.89 14.76 5.55
CA LEU A 109 -8.97 15.25 4.70
C LEU A 109 -9.88 14.10 4.25
N TYR A 110 -9.31 13.02 3.73
CA TYR A 110 -9.99 11.79 3.36
C TYR A 110 -9.20 10.59 3.90
N ASP A 111 -9.90 9.66 4.54
CA ASP A 111 -9.37 8.35 4.89
C ASP A 111 -9.40 7.41 3.68
N THR A 112 -8.87 6.20 3.80
CA THR A 112 -8.81 5.22 2.72
C THR A 112 -10.18 4.92 2.08
N ALA A 113 -11.25 4.94 2.85
CA ALA A 113 -12.60 4.70 2.32
C ALA A 113 -13.17 5.91 1.58
N GLY A 114 -12.75 7.13 1.95
CA GLY A 114 -13.22 8.38 1.39
C GLY A 114 -12.38 8.93 0.22
N GLU A 115 -11.18 8.40 -0.02
CA GLU A 115 -10.26 8.92 -1.06
C GLU A 115 -10.88 8.90 -2.46
N LEU A 116 -11.56 7.82 -2.83
CA LEU A 116 -12.20 7.70 -4.14
C LEU A 116 -13.29 8.76 -4.32
N ASP A 117 -14.17 8.92 -3.36
CA ASP A 117 -15.24 9.94 -3.40
C ASP A 117 -14.63 11.35 -3.41
N GLY A 118 -13.56 11.58 -2.66
CA GLY A 118 -12.85 12.84 -2.60
C GLY A 118 -12.30 13.28 -3.95
N VAL A 119 -11.59 12.40 -4.65
CA VAL A 119 -10.99 12.71 -5.95
C VAL A 119 -12.02 12.70 -7.08
N SER A 120 -12.97 11.77 -7.11
CA SER A 120 -13.99 11.70 -8.17
C SER A 120 -14.93 12.90 -8.17
N SER A 121 -15.29 13.40 -6.98
CA SER A 121 -16.14 14.60 -6.84
C SER A 121 -15.40 15.92 -7.05
N GLY A 122 -14.07 15.92 -7.13
CA GLY A 122 -13.25 17.14 -7.19
C GLY A 122 -13.12 17.84 -5.84
N GLY A 123 -13.35 17.14 -4.74
CA GLY A 123 -13.06 17.62 -3.38
C GLY A 123 -11.57 17.79 -3.13
N VAL A 124 -10.74 16.99 -3.81
CA VAL A 124 -9.29 17.14 -4.01
C VAL A 124 -8.96 16.90 -5.48
N ASP A 125 -7.82 17.41 -5.93
CA ASP A 125 -7.38 17.23 -7.31
C ASP A 125 -6.71 15.86 -7.52
N MET A 126 -5.96 15.38 -6.53
CA MET A 126 -5.19 14.15 -6.60
C MET A 126 -5.23 13.35 -5.31
N VAL A 127 -5.04 12.04 -5.46
CA VAL A 127 -4.81 11.09 -4.37
C VAL A 127 -3.74 10.05 -4.78
N ALA A 128 -3.12 9.41 -3.80
CA ALA A 128 -2.40 8.15 -3.99
C ALA A 128 -3.38 7.00 -3.71
N LEU A 129 -4.17 6.60 -4.71
CA LEU A 129 -5.31 5.71 -4.55
C LEU A 129 -4.87 4.27 -4.32
N GLY A 130 -5.22 3.71 -3.16
CA GLY A 130 -5.20 2.27 -2.94
C GLY A 130 -6.45 1.63 -3.56
N HIS A 131 -6.27 0.70 -4.50
CA HIS A 131 -7.41 0.14 -5.25
C HIS A 131 -8.28 -0.84 -4.45
N MET A 132 -7.69 -1.61 -3.53
CA MET A 132 -8.38 -2.70 -2.82
C MET A 132 -9.69 -2.31 -2.10
N PRO A 133 -9.81 -1.15 -1.45
CA PRO A 133 -11.04 -0.76 -0.78
C PRO A 133 -12.19 -0.37 -1.74
N HIS A 134 -11.91 -0.23 -3.03
CA HIS A 134 -12.81 0.38 -4.02
C HIS A 134 -13.21 -0.57 -5.17
N LEU A 135 -13.00 -1.88 -5.01
CA LEU A 135 -13.26 -2.87 -6.06
C LEU A 135 -14.75 -3.03 -6.42
N ASP A 136 -15.64 -2.54 -5.58
CA ASP A 136 -17.08 -2.46 -5.87
C ASP A 136 -17.43 -1.38 -6.91
N VAL A 137 -16.58 -0.37 -7.06
CA VAL A 137 -16.69 0.71 -8.05
C VAL A 137 -15.73 0.49 -9.21
N LEU A 138 -14.45 0.25 -8.87
CA LEU A 138 -13.35 0.03 -9.82
C LEU A 138 -13.15 -1.47 -10.05
N ASN A 139 -14.12 -2.08 -10.72
CA ASN A 139 -14.21 -3.54 -10.84
C ASN A 139 -13.01 -4.15 -11.58
N TYR A 140 -12.49 -3.47 -12.60
CA TYR A 140 -11.36 -3.95 -13.38
C TYR A 140 -10.02 -3.93 -12.63
N LEU A 141 -9.95 -3.23 -11.48
CA LEU A 141 -8.81 -3.28 -10.56
C LEU A 141 -8.90 -4.44 -9.55
N SER A 142 -9.96 -5.27 -9.59
CA SER A 142 -10.05 -6.47 -8.74
C SER A 142 -8.98 -7.51 -9.09
N PHE A 143 -8.42 -7.45 -10.27
CA PHE A 143 -7.19 -8.07 -10.70
C PHE A 143 -6.49 -7.09 -11.65
N PRO A 144 -5.29 -6.76 -11.47
CA PRO A 144 -4.10 -7.50 -11.01
C PRO A 144 -3.44 -6.91 -9.75
N GLY A 145 -3.92 -7.23 -8.61
CA GLY A 145 -3.35 -6.71 -7.35
C GLY A 145 -2.00 -7.31 -6.93
N PHE A 146 -1.54 -8.35 -7.63
CA PHE A 146 -0.29 -9.07 -7.36
C PHE A 146 0.45 -9.36 -8.68
N ALA A 147 1.77 -9.45 -8.61
CA ALA A 147 2.62 -9.85 -9.73
C ALA A 147 3.79 -10.72 -9.25
N PRO A 148 4.27 -11.68 -10.06
CA PRO A 148 5.46 -12.44 -9.72
C PRO A 148 6.73 -11.68 -10.08
N GLY A 149 7.85 -12.07 -9.48
CA GLY A 149 9.19 -11.55 -9.79
C GLY A 149 9.69 -10.52 -8.78
N GLY A 150 10.44 -9.56 -9.14
CA GLY A 150 10.93 -8.47 -8.31
C GLY A 150 10.11 -7.20 -8.51
N THR A 151 10.47 -6.15 -7.80
CA THR A 151 9.80 -4.85 -7.87
C THR A 151 9.65 -4.33 -9.30
N GLN A 152 10.70 -4.39 -10.12
CA GLN A 152 10.63 -3.93 -11.50
C GLN A 152 9.73 -4.83 -12.37
N ALA A 153 9.79 -6.14 -12.22
CA ALA A 153 8.92 -7.06 -12.97
C ALA A 153 7.44 -6.85 -12.61
N ALA A 154 7.16 -6.54 -11.35
CA ALA A 154 5.82 -6.18 -10.90
C ALA A 154 5.35 -4.86 -11.54
N LEU A 155 6.19 -3.82 -11.57
CA LEU A 155 5.85 -2.57 -12.27
C LEU A 155 5.59 -2.80 -13.76
N ASP A 156 6.45 -3.54 -14.45
CA ASP A 156 6.28 -3.85 -15.88
C ASP A 156 4.95 -4.59 -16.14
N TYR A 157 4.58 -5.51 -15.24
CA TYR A 157 3.30 -6.21 -15.30
C TYR A 157 2.10 -5.26 -15.15
N PHE A 158 2.11 -4.41 -14.11
CA PHE A 158 1.01 -3.46 -13.87
C PHE A 158 0.93 -2.42 -14.98
N ASN A 159 2.06 -1.89 -15.45
CA ASN A 159 2.10 -0.92 -16.54
C ASN A 159 1.55 -1.53 -17.82
N THR A 160 1.93 -2.76 -18.14
CA THR A 160 1.38 -3.45 -19.31
C THR A 160 -0.15 -3.50 -19.25
N LEU A 161 -0.73 -3.88 -18.12
CA LEU A 161 -2.19 -4.03 -18.01
C LEU A 161 -2.93 -2.69 -17.97
N ILE A 162 -2.39 -1.69 -17.26
CA ILE A 162 -3.11 -0.45 -16.98
C ILE A 162 -2.85 0.61 -18.07
N PHE A 163 -1.68 0.62 -18.70
CA PHE A 163 -1.28 1.70 -19.60
C PHE A 163 -0.88 1.24 -21.02
N ASP A 164 -0.11 0.13 -21.18
CA ASP A 164 0.59 -0.17 -22.42
C ASP A 164 -0.22 -1.04 -23.38
N ASP A 165 -0.93 -2.05 -22.88
CA ASP A 165 -1.76 -2.90 -23.71
C ASP A 165 -3.06 -2.19 -24.09
N PRO A 166 -3.35 -1.99 -25.39
CA PRO A 166 -4.47 -1.16 -25.80
C PRO A 166 -5.84 -1.70 -25.40
N ASP A 167 -5.99 -3.03 -25.27
CA ASP A 167 -7.27 -3.65 -24.95
C ASP A 167 -7.56 -3.56 -23.44
N THR A 168 -6.56 -3.86 -22.61
CA THR A 168 -6.73 -3.80 -21.14
C THR A 168 -6.73 -2.37 -20.62
N SER A 169 -5.85 -1.50 -21.16
CA SER A 169 -5.81 -0.08 -20.82
C SER A 169 -7.13 0.62 -21.16
N ALA A 170 -7.73 0.34 -22.34
CA ALA A 170 -9.03 0.91 -22.67
C ALA A 170 -10.15 0.52 -21.69
N LEU A 171 -10.09 -0.70 -21.13
CA LEU A 171 -11.05 -1.15 -20.12
C LEU A 171 -10.83 -0.46 -18.77
N ILE A 172 -9.59 -0.46 -18.29
CA ILE A 172 -9.23 0.04 -16.96
C ILE A 172 -9.30 1.57 -16.91
N GLN A 173 -8.72 2.26 -17.89
CA GLN A 173 -8.80 3.73 -17.97
C GLN A 173 -10.22 4.20 -18.31
N GLY A 174 -10.96 3.43 -19.14
CA GLY A 174 -12.37 3.75 -19.42
C GLY A 174 -13.24 3.69 -18.17
N GLU A 175 -13.05 2.69 -17.29
CA GLU A 175 -13.72 2.63 -15.99
C GLU A 175 -13.32 3.81 -15.08
N ALA A 176 -12.05 4.22 -15.09
CA ALA A 176 -11.60 5.39 -14.37
C ALA A 176 -12.29 6.67 -14.87
N GLU A 177 -12.36 6.87 -16.19
CA GLU A 177 -13.03 8.03 -16.81
C GLU A 177 -14.52 8.06 -16.50
N GLU A 178 -15.21 6.89 -16.48
CA GLU A 178 -16.62 6.79 -16.05
C GLU A 178 -16.81 7.30 -14.61
N ASN A 179 -15.78 7.22 -13.76
CA ASN A 179 -15.76 7.69 -12.39
C ASN A 179 -15.07 9.06 -12.20
N ASN A 180 -14.89 9.82 -13.31
CA ASN A 180 -14.23 11.13 -13.30
C ASN A 180 -12.78 11.09 -12.80
N LEU A 181 -12.05 10.02 -13.11
CA LEU A 181 -10.67 9.77 -12.71
C LEU A 181 -9.76 9.61 -13.92
N LYS A 182 -8.48 9.87 -13.71
CA LYS A 182 -7.39 9.47 -14.62
C LYS A 182 -6.25 8.91 -13.78
N TYR A 183 -5.79 7.71 -14.12
CA TYR A 183 -4.58 7.14 -13.54
C TYR A 183 -3.37 7.71 -14.28
N LEU A 184 -2.36 8.16 -13.55
CA LEU A 184 -1.14 8.74 -14.11
C LEU A 184 0.01 7.73 -14.12
N ASN A 185 0.14 6.93 -13.07
CA ASN A 185 1.14 5.87 -12.93
C ASN A 185 0.69 4.82 -11.92
N VAL A 186 1.47 3.76 -11.80
CA VAL A 186 1.49 2.83 -10.65
C VAL A 186 2.83 2.98 -9.97
N VAL A 187 2.86 3.24 -8.68
CA VAL A 187 4.11 3.17 -7.94
C VAL A 187 4.38 1.75 -7.47
N ALA A 188 5.63 1.42 -7.23
CA ALA A 188 6.03 0.12 -6.71
C ALA A 188 5.32 -0.17 -5.37
N GLY A 189 5.09 -1.44 -5.11
CA GLY A 189 4.61 -1.95 -3.84
C GLY A 189 5.66 -2.84 -3.18
N GLY A 190 5.33 -3.37 -2.01
CA GLY A 190 6.23 -4.22 -1.26
C GLY A 190 6.17 -5.69 -1.67
N ALA A 191 7.20 -6.44 -1.32
CA ALA A 191 7.22 -7.88 -1.40
C ALA A 191 6.31 -8.50 -0.33
N ASN A 192 5.76 -9.68 -0.65
CA ASN A 192 5.06 -10.50 0.32
C ASN A 192 5.99 -11.57 0.91
N ALA A 193 5.71 -11.98 2.13
CA ALA A 193 6.50 -12.97 2.83
C ALA A 193 5.64 -13.92 3.66
N PHE A 194 6.09 -15.18 3.77
CA PHE A 194 5.64 -16.11 4.80
C PHE A 194 6.44 -15.92 6.07
N CYS A 195 5.80 -16.11 7.22
CA CYS A 195 6.52 -16.35 8.48
C CYS A 195 5.91 -17.51 9.25
N THR A 196 6.77 -18.24 10.01
CA THR A 196 6.35 -19.42 10.76
C THR A 196 7.06 -19.52 12.12
N THR A 197 6.43 -20.24 13.04
CA THR A 197 7.02 -20.61 14.35
C THR A 197 7.80 -21.94 14.29
N TYR A 198 7.93 -22.56 13.12
CA TYR A 198 8.62 -23.84 12.89
C TYR A 198 9.54 -23.74 11.68
N GLU A 199 10.62 -24.53 11.69
CA GLU A 199 11.59 -24.58 10.61
C GLU A 199 11.00 -25.21 9.34
N PHE A 200 11.30 -24.61 8.18
CA PHE A 200 10.98 -25.12 6.86
C PHE A 200 12.13 -24.78 5.89
N SER A 201 12.20 -25.47 4.75
CA SER A 201 13.27 -25.32 3.76
C SER A 201 12.77 -25.11 2.33
N ASP A 202 11.49 -25.31 2.09
CA ASP A 202 10.81 -25.22 0.79
C ASP A 202 9.31 -25.11 1.01
N LEU A 203 8.54 -24.95 -0.06
CA LEU A 203 7.08 -24.79 0.00
C LEU A 203 6.41 -26.07 0.55
N ASP A 204 6.87 -27.26 0.17
CA ASP A 204 6.28 -28.52 0.61
C ASP A 204 6.45 -28.70 2.14
N THR A 205 7.60 -28.36 2.69
CA THR A 205 7.86 -28.40 4.14
C THR A 205 7.16 -27.28 4.89
N LEU A 206 7.02 -26.09 4.29
CA LEU A 206 6.21 -25.00 4.82
C LEU A 206 4.75 -25.44 5.00
N VAL A 207 4.13 -25.98 3.94
CA VAL A 207 2.73 -26.43 3.97
C VAL A 207 2.53 -27.60 4.92
N SER A 208 3.38 -28.65 4.83
CA SER A 208 3.24 -29.86 5.64
C SER A 208 3.57 -29.65 7.13
N GLY A 209 4.36 -28.64 7.46
CA GLY A 209 4.69 -28.25 8.83
C GLY A 209 3.58 -27.48 9.51
N SER A 210 2.76 -26.76 8.75
CA SER A 210 1.66 -25.93 9.26
C SER A 210 0.52 -26.79 9.81
N LYS A 211 0.10 -26.49 11.02
CA LYS A 211 -1.12 -27.06 11.64
C LYS A 211 -2.30 -26.11 11.53
N SER A 212 -2.04 -24.83 11.48
CA SER A 212 -3.06 -23.77 11.33
C SER A 212 -2.41 -22.53 10.75
N PHE A 213 -2.79 -22.18 9.53
CA PHE A 213 -2.33 -21.01 8.80
C PHE A 213 -3.28 -19.83 9.05
N GLY A 214 -2.76 -18.72 9.56
CA GLY A 214 -3.55 -17.52 9.86
C GLY A 214 -3.64 -16.59 8.66
N ASN A 215 -4.80 -16.44 8.03
CA ASN A 215 -5.01 -15.46 6.98
C ASN A 215 -6.50 -15.17 6.75
N MET A 216 -6.83 -14.02 6.16
CA MET A 216 -8.20 -13.68 5.74
C MET A 216 -8.49 -14.14 4.31
N ASP A 217 -7.49 -14.30 3.47
CA ASP A 217 -7.62 -14.74 2.07
C ASP A 217 -7.43 -16.26 1.97
N ALA A 218 -8.45 -17.01 2.40
CA ALA A 218 -8.36 -18.45 2.50
C ALA A 218 -8.12 -19.14 1.14
N ALA A 219 -8.69 -18.63 0.06
CA ALA A 219 -8.72 -19.30 -1.24
C ALA A 219 -7.32 -19.62 -1.78
N ILE A 220 -6.38 -18.66 -1.68
CA ILE A 220 -4.98 -18.84 -2.13
C ILE A 220 -4.30 -19.95 -1.33
N PHE A 221 -4.44 -19.89 0.00
CA PHE A 221 -3.68 -20.78 0.89
C PHE A 221 -4.29 -22.17 1.01
N GLU A 222 -5.61 -22.30 0.89
CA GLU A 222 -6.29 -23.59 0.75
C GLU A 222 -5.91 -24.29 -0.57
N TYR A 223 -5.73 -23.53 -1.67
CA TYR A 223 -5.23 -24.05 -2.93
C TYR A 223 -3.82 -24.63 -2.78
N LEU A 224 -2.95 -23.96 -2.02
CA LEU A 224 -1.59 -24.46 -1.67
C LEU A 224 -1.61 -25.65 -0.71
N GLY A 225 -2.74 -25.97 -0.08
CA GLY A 225 -2.91 -27.10 0.82
C GLY A 225 -2.83 -26.76 2.32
N PHE A 226 -2.81 -25.48 2.68
CA PHE A 226 -2.88 -25.07 4.08
C PHE A 226 -4.25 -25.28 4.70
N GLN A 227 -4.29 -25.48 6.01
CA GLN A 227 -5.52 -25.40 6.80
C GLN A 227 -5.66 -23.98 7.34
N VAL A 228 -6.52 -23.17 6.71
CA VAL A 228 -6.63 -21.74 7.00
C VAL A 228 -7.54 -21.49 8.18
N THR A 229 -7.07 -20.66 9.10
CA THR A 229 -7.85 -20.07 10.18
C THR A 229 -7.97 -18.58 9.92
N SER A 230 -9.19 -18.06 9.87
CA SER A 230 -9.42 -16.62 9.62
C SER A 230 -8.92 -15.79 10.79
N VAL A 231 -7.80 -15.09 10.57
CA VAL A 231 -7.18 -14.17 11.53
C VAL A 231 -6.82 -12.90 10.79
N GLY A 232 -7.28 -11.75 11.30
CA GLY A 232 -6.93 -10.46 10.76
C GLY A 232 -5.53 -10.00 11.15
N PRO A 233 -4.89 -9.09 10.39
CA PRO A 233 -3.51 -8.64 10.65
C PRO A 233 -3.29 -8.13 12.07
N GLY A 234 -4.26 -7.38 12.62
CA GLY A 234 -4.16 -6.83 13.99
C GLY A 234 -4.15 -7.88 15.10
N ASP A 235 -4.68 -9.08 14.83
CA ASP A 235 -4.75 -10.18 15.82
C ASP A 235 -3.66 -11.24 15.59
N THR A 236 -2.91 -11.16 14.48
CA THR A 236 -1.97 -12.21 14.05
C THR A 236 -0.79 -12.37 15.00
N TYR A 237 -0.24 -11.27 15.52
CA TYR A 237 0.82 -11.31 16.54
C TYR A 237 0.41 -12.17 17.75
N ASP A 238 -0.73 -11.87 18.32
CA ASP A 238 -1.29 -12.60 19.47
C ASP A 238 -1.63 -14.06 19.14
N ALA A 239 -2.10 -14.32 17.92
CA ALA A 239 -2.44 -15.65 17.44
C ALA A 239 -1.20 -16.54 17.29
N LEU A 240 -0.11 -16.02 16.71
CA LEU A 240 1.20 -16.67 16.62
C LEU A 240 1.79 -16.91 18.02
N GLN A 241 1.82 -15.88 18.87
CA GLN A 241 2.38 -15.97 20.22
C GLN A 241 1.70 -17.03 21.07
N ARG A 242 0.39 -17.22 20.91
CA ARG A 242 -0.41 -18.21 21.68
C ARG A 242 -0.50 -19.57 21.00
N GLY A 243 0.06 -19.72 19.81
CA GLY A 243 -0.02 -20.96 19.03
C GLY A 243 -1.42 -21.28 18.53
N LEU A 244 -2.29 -20.27 18.33
CA LEU A 244 -3.57 -20.43 17.64
C LEU A 244 -3.34 -20.68 16.16
N VAL A 245 -2.38 -19.98 15.59
CA VAL A 245 -1.80 -20.23 14.26
C VAL A 245 -0.29 -20.39 14.42
N ASP A 246 0.34 -21.10 13.51
CA ASP A 246 1.78 -21.32 13.51
C ASP A 246 2.50 -20.83 12.25
N SER A 247 1.72 -20.31 11.31
CA SER A 247 2.20 -19.76 10.05
C SER A 247 1.21 -18.72 9.51
N THR A 248 1.72 -17.77 8.73
CA THR A 248 0.93 -16.73 8.06
C THR A 248 1.69 -16.13 6.89
N GLN A 249 1.00 -15.27 6.10
CA GLN A 249 1.59 -14.54 4.97
C GLN A 249 0.94 -13.14 4.88
N MET A 250 1.75 -12.14 4.56
CA MET A 250 1.31 -10.78 4.23
C MET A 250 2.46 -9.99 3.59
N GLY A 251 2.25 -8.73 3.27
CA GLY A 251 3.34 -7.81 2.89
C GLY A 251 4.43 -7.75 3.96
N LEU A 252 5.70 -7.83 3.56
CA LEU A 252 6.85 -7.88 4.47
C LEU A 252 6.90 -6.65 5.41
N ALA A 253 6.83 -5.45 4.86
CA ALA A 253 6.94 -4.21 5.63
C ALA A 253 5.88 -4.09 6.76
N PRO A 254 4.58 -4.32 6.53
CA PRO A 254 3.61 -4.33 7.61
C PRO A 254 3.84 -5.46 8.63
N MET A 255 4.31 -6.66 8.22
CA MET A 255 4.65 -7.73 9.18
C MET A 255 5.76 -7.29 10.13
N VAL A 256 6.82 -6.67 9.60
CA VAL A 256 7.94 -6.13 10.39
C VAL A 256 7.49 -4.99 11.29
N SER A 257 6.68 -4.06 10.77
CA SER A 257 6.12 -2.96 11.55
C SER A 257 5.24 -3.42 12.71
N MET A 258 4.52 -4.53 12.55
CA MET A 258 3.68 -5.15 13.59
C MET A 258 4.46 -6.04 14.55
N GLY A 259 5.78 -6.18 14.36
CA GLY A 259 6.66 -6.92 15.28
C GLY A 259 6.57 -8.44 15.17
N TRP A 260 6.09 -9.00 14.04
CA TRP A 260 5.89 -10.45 13.91
C TRP A 260 7.19 -11.26 14.01
N GLN A 261 8.34 -10.64 13.74
CA GLN A 261 9.67 -11.21 13.94
C GLN A 261 10.00 -11.52 15.43
N GLU A 262 9.20 -11.02 16.37
CA GLU A 262 9.34 -11.37 17.79
C GLU A 262 8.66 -12.68 18.17
N VAL A 263 7.77 -13.21 17.30
CA VAL A 263 6.91 -14.37 17.57
C VAL A 263 6.95 -15.44 16.48
N ALA A 264 7.67 -15.20 15.38
CA ALA A 264 7.88 -16.12 14.26
C ALA A 264 9.36 -16.10 13.86
N ASP A 265 10.02 -17.26 13.89
CA ASP A 265 11.48 -17.37 13.74
C ASP A 265 11.91 -17.57 12.28
N TYR A 266 11.07 -18.16 11.41
CA TYR A 266 11.45 -18.58 10.07
C TYR A 266 10.62 -17.83 9.01
N TRP A 267 11.31 -17.27 8.00
CA TRP A 267 10.74 -16.38 7.01
C TRP A 267 11.19 -16.75 5.59
N ALA A 268 10.32 -16.47 4.61
CA ALA A 268 10.65 -16.56 3.19
C ALA A 268 9.87 -15.47 2.42
N LEU A 269 10.50 -14.83 1.44
CA LEU A 269 9.73 -14.09 0.43
C LEU A 269 8.94 -15.09 -0.41
N ASP A 270 7.70 -14.81 -0.71
CA ASP A 270 6.84 -15.70 -1.49
C ASP A 270 6.98 -15.51 -3.01
N GLY A 271 7.81 -14.56 -3.44
CA GLY A 271 8.05 -14.24 -4.83
C GLY A 271 6.93 -13.43 -5.49
N THR A 272 5.92 -12.99 -4.71
CA THR A 272 4.88 -12.09 -5.20
C THR A 272 5.04 -10.68 -4.65
N TYR A 273 4.66 -9.69 -5.48
CA TYR A 273 4.76 -8.27 -5.18
C TYR A 273 3.41 -7.62 -5.37
N THR A 274 3.04 -6.72 -4.49
CA THR A 274 1.80 -5.96 -4.61
C THR A 274 1.99 -4.76 -5.53
N ALA A 275 0.91 -4.34 -6.21
CA ALA A 275 0.85 -2.98 -6.72
C ALA A 275 0.93 -2.02 -5.53
N GLY A 276 1.68 -0.95 -5.71
CA GLY A 276 1.58 0.20 -4.83
C GLY A 276 0.29 0.98 -5.10
N ASN A 277 0.26 2.21 -4.62
CA ASN A 277 -0.85 3.10 -4.90
C ASN A 277 -0.70 3.70 -6.31
N MET A 278 -1.83 4.03 -6.93
CA MET A 278 -1.85 4.75 -8.20
C MET A 278 -1.99 6.25 -7.95
N PHE A 279 -1.14 7.06 -8.56
CA PHE A 279 -1.38 8.49 -8.57
C PHE A 279 -2.54 8.79 -9.51
N THR A 280 -3.62 9.21 -8.90
CA THR A 280 -4.92 9.39 -9.53
C THR A 280 -5.31 10.85 -9.46
N ILE A 281 -5.64 11.44 -10.60
CA ILE A 281 -6.11 12.82 -10.71
C ILE A 281 -7.58 12.86 -11.10
N ASN A 282 -8.33 13.81 -10.56
CA ASN A 282 -9.68 14.13 -11.02
C ASN A 282 -9.67 14.49 -12.51
N LEU A 283 -10.52 13.86 -13.32
CA LEU A 283 -10.51 14.02 -14.78
C LEU A 283 -10.87 15.45 -15.23
N ASP A 284 -11.80 16.11 -14.55
CA ASP A 284 -12.14 17.50 -14.86
C ASP A 284 -10.97 18.44 -14.55
N LYS A 285 -10.26 18.21 -13.44
CA LYS A 285 -9.03 18.94 -13.13
C LYS A 285 -7.96 18.70 -14.19
N TRP A 286 -7.69 17.47 -14.54
CA TRP A 286 -6.75 17.12 -15.62
C TRP A 286 -7.08 17.84 -16.92
N ASN A 287 -8.35 17.83 -17.35
CA ASN A 287 -8.81 18.48 -18.57
C ASN A 287 -8.77 20.03 -18.49
N SER A 288 -8.69 20.59 -17.30
CA SER A 288 -8.53 22.05 -17.09
C SER A 288 -7.08 22.51 -17.22
N LEU A 289 -6.11 21.60 -17.13
CA LEU A 289 -4.69 21.90 -17.29
C LEU A 289 -4.35 22.14 -18.77
N SER A 290 -3.41 23.04 -19.04
CA SER A 290 -2.83 23.19 -20.38
C SER A 290 -2.01 21.95 -20.78
N ALA A 291 -1.76 21.77 -22.08
CA ALA A 291 -0.98 20.66 -22.57
C ALA A 291 0.43 20.59 -21.93
N ASP A 292 1.08 21.73 -21.71
CA ASP A 292 2.39 21.80 -21.07
C ASP A 292 2.32 21.47 -19.57
N GLN A 293 1.26 21.88 -18.87
CA GLN A 293 1.01 21.49 -17.48
C GLN A 293 0.73 19.99 -17.35
N GLN A 294 -0.10 19.43 -18.26
CA GLN A 294 -0.34 17.98 -18.32
C GLN A 294 0.95 17.20 -18.58
N ALA A 295 1.78 17.68 -19.51
CA ALA A 295 3.08 17.04 -19.81
C ALA A 295 4.01 17.04 -18.58
N LEU A 296 4.08 18.15 -17.83
CA LEU A 296 4.85 18.23 -16.59
C LEU A 296 4.32 17.27 -15.51
N VAL A 297 3.00 17.25 -15.29
CA VAL A 297 2.38 16.38 -14.28
C VAL A 297 2.60 14.90 -14.64
N GLN A 298 2.48 14.52 -15.92
CA GLN A 298 2.76 13.17 -16.36
C GLN A 298 4.25 12.80 -16.18
N ALA A 299 5.17 13.69 -16.57
CA ALA A 299 6.60 13.48 -16.39
C ALA A 299 7.00 13.32 -14.92
N ALA A 300 6.35 14.07 -14.02
CA ALA A 300 6.53 13.90 -12.58
C ALA A 300 6.02 12.54 -12.09
N ALA A 301 4.89 12.07 -12.61
CA ALA A 301 4.36 10.75 -12.28
C ALA A 301 5.29 9.62 -12.78
N ASP A 302 5.78 9.71 -14.03
CA ASP A 302 6.70 8.73 -14.61
C ASP A 302 8.03 8.66 -13.82
N ALA A 303 8.62 9.82 -13.48
CA ALA A 303 9.83 9.88 -12.67
C ALA A 303 9.61 9.33 -11.25
N THR A 304 8.42 9.52 -10.69
CA THR A 304 8.05 9.01 -9.37
C THR A 304 7.92 7.49 -9.36
N GLU A 305 7.42 6.92 -10.44
CA GLU A 305 7.36 5.46 -10.60
C GLU A 305 8.77 4.84 -10.58
N GLU A 306 9.69 5.36 -11.40
CA GLU A 306 11.09 4.91 -11.44
C GLU A 306 11.76 5.06 -10.06
N TYR A 307 11.57 6.21 -9.38
CA TYR A 307 12.08 6.44 -8.04
C TYR A 307 11.53 5.44 -7.02
N SER A 308 10.25 5.08 -7.12
CA SER A 308 9.57 4.19 -6.19
C SER A 308 10.17 2.79 -6.16
N ALA A 309 10.62 2.27 -7.31
CA ALA A 309 11.21 0.94 -7.41
C ALA A 309 12.47 0.83 -6.53
N GLY A 310 13.43 1.75 -6.68
CA GLY A 310 14.63 1.75 -5.87
C GLY A 310 14.36 1.94 -4.38
N LEU A 311 13.40 2.79 -4.03
CA LEU A 311 13.05 3.02 -2.63
C LEU A 311 12.42 1.77 -1.97
N TYR A 312 11.60 1.02 -2.71
CA TYR A 312 11.03 -0.23 -2.19
C TYR A 312 12.05 -1.36 -2.13
N ASP A 313 12.97 -1.46 -3.08
CA ASP A 313 14.07 -2.44 -3.01
C ASP A 313 14.94 -2.20 -1.76
N ASP A 314 15.33 -0.95 -1.50
CA ASP A 314 16.08 -0.58 -0.28
C ASP A 314 15.27 -0.89 1.00
N ALA A 315 13.96 -0.65 1.00
CA ALA A 315 13.08 -0.94 2.13
C ALA A 315 12.95 -2.45 2.39
N ILE A 316 12.81 -3.26 1.34
CA ILE A 316 12.75 -4.73 1.44
C ILE A 316 14.06 -5.28 2.01
N GLU A 317 15.23 -4.81 1.54
CA GLU A 317 16.53 -5.21 2.09
C GLU A 317 16.67 -4.84 3.58
N ALA A 318 16.20 -3.65 3.97
CA ALA A 318 16.23 -3.21 5.37
C ALA A 318 15.31 -4.05 6.26
N ASP A 319 14.13 -4.42 5.78
CA ASP A 319 13.18 -5.26 6.49
C ASP A 319 13.69 -6.70 6.64
N ILE A 320 14.25 -7.30 5.59
CA ILE A 320 14.92 -8.61 5.65
C ILE A 320 16.00 -8.60 6.74
N LYS A 321 16.89 -7.62 6.69
CA LYS A 321 17.95 -7.48 7.69
C LYS A 321 17.40 -7.34 9.11
N THR A 322 16.33 -6.58 9.30
CA THR A 322 15.67 -6.41 10.60
C THR A 322 15.16 -7.74 11.14
N VAL A 323 14.55 -8.56 10.28
CA VAL A 323 14.06 -9.89 10.64
C VAL A 323 15.20 -10.83 10.97
N GLU A 324 16.25 -10.90 10.15
CA GLU A 324 17.41 -11.77 10.35
C GLU A 324 18.17 -11.42 11.65
N GLU A 325 18.33 -10.11 11.94
CA GLU A 325 18.94 -9.67 13.20
C GLU A 325 18.08 -10.03 14.43
N ALA A 326 16.76 -9.98 14.31
CA ALA A 326 15.85 -10.30 15.41
C ALA A 326 15.73 -11.81 15.68
N THR A 327 15.63 -12.62 14.61
CA THR A 327 15.40 -14.06 14.70
C THR A 327 16.70 -14.87 14.80
N GLY A 328 17.79 -14.35 14.23
CA GLY A 328 19.06 -15.08 14.08
C GLY A 328 19.03 -16.12 12.94
N HIS A 329 18.03 -16.07 12.07
CA HIS A 329 17.85 -16.94 10.91
C HIS A 329 17.86 -16.12 9.62
N GLU A 330 18.49 -16.68 8.56
CA GLU A 330 18.40 -16.16 7.21
C GLU A 330 17.03 -16.49 6.59
N PHE A 331 16.56 -15.67 5.65
CA PHE A 331 15.37 -16.00 4.87
C PHE A 331 15.57 -17.29 4.08
N VAL A 332 14.56 -18.14 4.08
CA VAL A 332 14.53 -19.34 3.23
C VAL A 332 14.31 -18.89 1.78
N GLU A 333 15.17 -19.38 0.88
CA GLU A 333 15.04 -19.15 -0.56
C GLU A 333 14.16 -20.24 -1.18
N PHE A 334 13.05 -19.85 -1.76
CA PHE A 334 12.20 -20.75 -2.56
C PHE A 334 12.82 -21.00 -3.93
N SER A 335 12.64 -22.21 -4.44
CA SER A 335 12.99 -22.54 -5.82
C SER A 335 12.03 -21.86 -6.81
N ASP A 336 12.45 -21.67 -8.08
CA ASP A 336 11.59 -21.17 -9.13
C ASP A 336 10.28 -21.96 -9.21
N SER A 337 10.34 -23.28 -9.05
CA SER A 337 9.17 -24.15 -9.07
C SER A 337 8.23 -23.95 -7.88
N ASP A 338 8.72 -23.51 -6.72
CA ASP A 338 7.87 -23.16 -5.57
C ASP A 338 7.20 -21.83 -5.81
N ILE A 339 7.93 -20.84 -6.36
CA ILE A 339 7.36 -19.54 -6.73
C ILE A 339 6.29 -19.70 -7.83
N GLU A 340 6.52 -20.58 -8.83
CA GLU A 340 5.52 -20.90 -9.85
C GLU A 340 4.24 -21.47 -9.23
N LYS A 341 4.33 -22.38 -8.27
CA LYS A 341 3.14 -22.93 -7.56
C LYS A 341 2.42 -21.87 -6.73
N ILE A 342 3.16 -20.98 -6.06
CA ILE A 342 2.58 -19.89 -5.30
C ILE A 342 1.83 -18.95 -6.25
N TRP A 343 2.45 -18.59 -7.38
CA TRP A 343 1.83 -17.76 -8.39
C TRP A 343 0.58 -18.39 -9.00
N GLU A 344 0.62 -19.68 -9.31
CA GLU A 344 -0.56 -20.45 -9.76
C GLU A 344 -1.72 -20.31 -8.76
N ALA A 345 -1.47 -20.52 -7.47
CA ALA A 345 -2.50 -20.41 -6.44
C ALA A 345 -3.07 -18.98 -6.34
N VAL A 346 -2.19 -17.97 -6.40
CA VAL A 346 -2.60 -16.56 -6.40
C VAL A 346 -3.45 -16.25 -7.63
N PHE A 347 -2.99 -16.66 -8.81
CA PHE A 347 -3.68 -16.36 -10.06
C PHE A 347 -5.07 -17.00 -10.10
N GLU A 348 -5.20 -18.30 -9.83
CA GLU A 348 -6.47 -19.01 -9.88
C GLU A 348 -7.49 -18.45 -8.88
N ALA A 349 -7.07 -18.26 -7.62
CA ALA A 349 -7.96 -17.71 -6.59
C ALA A 349 -8.41 -16.27 -6.91
N LYS A 350 -7.49 -15.43 -7.39
CA LYS A 350 -7.82 -14.03 -7.72
C LYS A 350 -8.58 -13.90 -9.03
N ALA A 351 -8.30 -14.73 -10.03
CA ALA A 351 -9.04 -14.74 -11.28
C ALA A 351 -10.52 -15.06 -11.07
N GLU A 352 -10.85 -16.08 -10.26
CA GLU A 352 -12.21 -16.41 -9.90
C GLU A 352 -12.90 -15.25 -9.16
N ALA A 353 -12.23 -14.69 -8.16
CA ALA A 353 -12.76 -13.57 -7.39
C ALA A 353 -13.02 -12.32 -8.27
N ALA A 354 -12.10 -12.00 -9.19
CA ALA A 354 -12.22 -10.88 -10.11
C ALA A 354 -13.40 -11.06 -11.08
N ILE A 355 -13.56 -12.25 -11.64
CA ILE A 355 -14.71 -12.59 -12.50
C ILE A 355 -16.00 -12.40 -11.73
N ASN A 356 -16.09 -12.93 -10.51
CA ASN A 356 -17.26 -12.83 -9.65
C ASN A 356 -17.59 -11.38 -9.26
N THR A 357 -16.59 -10.53 -9.11
CA THR A 357 -16.76 -9.08 -8.87
C THR A 357 -17.32 -8.36 -10.09
N CYS A 358 -16.84 -8.71 -11.28
CA CYS A 358 -17.21 -8.05 -12.53
C CYS A 358 -18.55 -8.54 -13.13
N GLU A 359 -18.92 -9.80 -12.92
CA GLU A 359 -20.10 -10.43 -13.56
C GLU A 359 -21.42 -9.71 -13.24
N PRO A 360 -21.73 -9.32 -11.99
CA PRO A 360 -22.97 -8.61 -11.66
C PRO A 360 -23.11 -7.25 -12.37
N ASN A 361 -21.97 -6.65 -12.73
CA ASN A 361 -21.88 -5.34 -13.37
C ASN A 361 -21.79 -5.42 -14.90
N GLY A 362 -21.91 -6.62 -15.49
CA GLY A 362 -21.80 -6.84 -16.93
C GLY A 362 -20.37 -6.66 -17.48
N LYS A 363 -19.35 -6.73 -16.60
CA LYS A 363 -17.92 -6.50 -16.93
C LYS A 363 -17.11 -7.80 -17.04
N LYS A 364 -17.76 -8.97 -16.99
CA LYS A 364 -17.10 -10.29 -17.05
C LYS A 364 -16.16 -10.45 -18.24
N ASP A 365 -16.62 -10.14 -19.46
CA ASP A 365 -15.82 -10.32 -20.68
C ASP A 365 -14.59 -9.42 -20.67
N GLY A 366 -14.72 -8.18 -20.19
CA GLY A 366 -13.60 -7.26 -20.00
C GLY A 366 -12.59 -7.81 -18.99
N MET A 367 -13.04 -8.33 -17.86
CA MET A 367 -12.16 -8.97 -16.88
C MET A 367 -11.45 -10.20 -17.46
N ILE A 368 -12.13 -11.04 -18.24
CA ILE A 368 -11.51 -12.18 -18.93
C ILE A 368 -10.40 -11.69 -19.90
N THR A 369 -10.60 -10.55 -20.57
CA THR A 369 -9.57 -9.96 -21.42
C THR A 369 -8.34 -9.55 -20.60
N ILE A 370 -8.53 -8.91 -19.47
CA ILE A 370 -7.45 -8.53 -18.55
C ILE A 370 -6.71 -9.76 -18.02
N LEU A 371 -7.45 -10.80 -17.58
CA LEU A 371 -6.85 -12.04 -17.08
C LEU A 371 -6.03 -12.78 -18.14
N LYS A 372 -6.49 -12.82 -19.39
CA LYS A 372 -5.72 -13.41 -20.49
C LYS A 372 -4.41 -12.66 -20.71
N LYS A 373 -4.44 -11.33 -20.67
CA LYS A 373 -3.22 -10.52 -20.80
C LYS A 373 -2.29 -10.72 -19.59
N ALA A 374 -2.84 -10.74 -18.38
CA ALA A 374 -2.10 -11.02 -17.17
C ALA A 374 -1.38 -12.38 -17.22
N ALA A 375 -2.05 -13.41 -17.69
CA ALA A 375 -1.47 -14.73 -17.90
C ALA A 375 -0.37 -14.71 -18.98
N GLU A 376 -0.60 -14.02 -20.11
CA GLU A 376 0.40 -13.85 -21.18
C GLU A 376 1.69 -13.17 -20.66
N VAL A 377 1.56 -12.06 -19.93
CA VAL A 377 2.69 -11.28 -19.42
C VAL A 377 3.50 -12.07 -18.39
N THR A 378 2.85 -12.86 -17.56
CA THR A 378 3.51 -13.67 -16.52
C THR A 378 3.95 -15.05 -17.02
N GLY A 379 3.60 -15.42 -18.25
CA GLY A 379 3.89 -16.74 -18.83
C GLY A 379 3.05 -17.87 -18.20
N TYR A 380 1.97 -17.54 -17.49
CA TYR A 380 1.07 -18.52 -16.88
C TYR A 380 0.07 -19.06 -17.92
N ASP A 381 -0.07 -20.40 -18.01
CA ASP A 381 -1.00 -21.06 -18.95
C ASP A 381 -2.41 -21.13 -18.34
N TRP A 382 -3.12 -20.00 -18.40
CA TRP A 382 -4.48 -19.88 -17.88
C TRP A 382 -5.53 -20.06 -18.95
N THR A 383 -6.55 -20.84 -18.64
CA THR A 383 -7.72 -21.05 -19.51
C THR A 383 -8.96 -20.42 -18.88
N ALA A 384 -9.61 -19.51 -19.61
CA ALA A 384 -10.85 -18.90 -19.14
C ALA A 384 -11.91 -19.97 -18.85
N PRO A 385 -12.72 -19.79 -17.79
CA PRO A 385 -13.85 -20.68 -17.51
C PRO A 385 -14.78 -20.78 -18.72
N GLU A 386 -15.30 -21.98 -19.01
CA GLU A 386 -16.35 -22.18 -20.03
C GLU A 386 -17.64 -21.43 -19.61
N GLU A 387 -18.40 -20.91 -20.57
CA GLU A 387 -19.66 -20.19 -20.37
C GLU A 387 -20.75 -21.10 -19.75
#